data_4f2613a1742d8b378aba08a84b9ee148
#
_entry.id   4f2613a1742d8b378aba08a84b9ee148
#
_cell.length_a   1.000
_cell.length_b   1.000
_cell.length_c   1.000
_cell.angle_alpha   90.00
_cell.angle_beta   90.00
_cell.angle_gamma   90.00
#
_symmetry.space_group_name_H-M   'P 1'
#
loop_
_entity.id
_entity.type
_entity.pdbx_description
1 polymer ?
#
loop_
_entity_poly.entity_id
_entity_poly.type
_entity_poly.pdbx_seq_one_letter_code
_entity_poly.pdbx_strand_id
1 'polypeptide(L)'
;MRLLKKMSPELLVILDEYKKWFDQAVNFGHGRLKLPVDEKRIDGHTLASATSTEYLESVMKDSHRGIPEVALVTDFQYTSLVPVRFRNKSAELCDELLEFLGAKFNAVHVHYPTGGFMGWHSNWDCPGYNILMSHSPDGKGFFRYRDSVTKEIITMEDTIGWSCKVGYYGGKEESEDLHYWHCAGSDSPRQTLGFVIPHKEMWEMMIEEIEG
;
A
#
# COMPACT_ATOMS: atom_id res chain seq x y z
N MET A 1 -8.83 -10.24 2.71
CA MET A 1 -7.50 -9.80 3.19
C MET A 1 -7.17 -10.50 4.50
N ARG A 2 -5.93 -10.94 4.69
CA ARG A 2 -5.42 -11.58 5.91
C ARG A 2 -4.15 -10.88 6.36
N LEU A 3 -4.03 -10.57 7.65
CA LEU A 3 -2.78 -10.13 8.27
C LEU A 3 -1.94 -11.37 8.60
N LEU A 4 -0.68 -11.38 8.20
CA LEU A 4 0.28 -12.42 8.57
C LEU A 4 0.68 -12.23 10.04
N LYS A 5 0.90 -13.35 10.75
CA LYS A 5 1.22 -13.33 12.18
C LYS A 5 2.65 -12.88 12.46
N LYS A 6 3.54 -13.12 11.53
CA LYS A 6 4.96 -12.76 11.59
C LYS A 6 5.53 -12.57 10.19
N MET A 7 6.73 -12.03 10.13
CA MET A 7 7.51 -11.89 8.90
C MET A 7 8.88 -12.54 9.11
N SER A 8 9.39 -13.21 8.09
CA SER A 8 10.68 -13.88 8.16
C SER A 8 11.82 -12.89 8.43
N PRO A 9 12.87 -13.32 9.14
CA PRO A 9 14.04 -12.47 9.41
C PRO A 9 14.69 -11.92 8.14
N GLU A 10 14.74 -12.72 7.08
CA GLU A 10 15.33 -12.37 5.79
C GLU A 10 14.57 -11.20 5.14
N LEU A 11 13.25 -11.27 5.10
CA LEU A 11 12.42 -10.18 4.58
C LEU A 11 12.55 -8.92 5.44
N LEU A 12 12.58 -9.06 6.76
CA LEU A 12 12.76 -7.93 7.67
C LEU A 12 14.11 -7.24 7.50
N VAL A 13 15.19 -7.98 7.21
CA VAL A 13 16.50 -7.37 6.94
C VAL A 13 16.41 -6.42 5.73
N ILE A 14 15.84 -6.87 4.61
CA ILE A 14 15.69 -6.05 3.40
C ILE A 14 14.88 -4.77 3.72
N LEU A 15 13.76 -4.93 4.38
CA LEU A 15 12.84 -3.83 4.69
C LEU A 15 13.43 -2.84 5.71
N ASP A 16 14.13 -3.31 6.74
CA ASP A 16 14.74 -2.47 7.77
C ASP A 16 15.96 -1.70 7.24
N GLU A 17 16.76 -2.29 6.35
CA GLU A 17 17.86 -1.60 5.69
C GLU A 17 17.35 -0.43 4.85
N TYR A 18 16.30 -0.64 4.06
CA TYR A 18 15.65 0.42 3.33
C TYR A 18 15.06 1.49 4.26
N LYS A 19 14.35 1.08 5.31
CA LYS A 19 13.73 2.01 6.27
C LYS A 19 14.77 2.88 6.95
N LYS A 20 15.87 2.30 7.38
CA LYS A 20 17.01 3.01 7.97
C LYS A 20 17.59 4.05 7.00
N TRP A 21 17.83 3.65 5.75
CA TRP A 21 18.29 4.57 4.72
C TRP A 21 17.29 5.71 4.49
N PHE A 22 15.99 5.38 4.37
CA PHE A 22 14.93 6.34 4.15
C PHE A 22 14.89 7.39 5.27
N ASP A 23 14.92 6.97 6.53
CA ASP A 23 14.89 7.88 7.68
C ASP A 23 16.10 8.81 7.70
N GLN A 24 17.28 8.31 7.37
CA GLN A 24 18.48 9.14 7.24
C GLN A 24 18.33 10.15 6.08
N ALA A 25 17.80 9.71 4.94
CA ALA A 25 17.64 10.54 3.75
C ALA A 25 16.61 11.67 3.94
N VAL A 26 15.53 11.44 4.68
CA VAL A 26 14.51 12.48 4.97
C VAL A 26 14.92 13.42 6.11
N ASN A 27 15.81 12.98 7.00
CA ASN A 27 16.30 13.78 8.13
C ASN A 27 17.69 14.41 7.88
N PHE A 28 18.16 14.39 6.62
CA PHE A 28 19.47 14.92 6.28
C PHE A 28 19.51 16.47 6.33
N GLY A 29 20.45 17.03 7.10
CA GLY A 29 20.64 18.47 7.25
C GLY A 29 19.90 19.08 8.46
N HIS A 30 19.54 20.35 8.38
CA HIS A 30 18.94 21.12 9.48
C HIS A 30 17.41 21.00 9.60
N GLY A 31 16.80 19.97 9.00
CA GLY A 31 15.37 19.74 9.06
C GLY A 31 14.92 18.48 8.34
N ARG A 32 13.65 18.12 8.54
CA ARG A 32 13.04 17.00 7.83
C ARG A 32 12.68 17.41 6.41
N LEU A 33 13.18 16.69 5.43
CA LEU A 33 12.78 16.89 4.04
C LEU A 33 11.28 16.58 3.89
N LYS A 34 10.52 17.55 3.40
CA LYS A 34 9.13 17.34 3.00
C LYS A 34 9.13 16.68 1.62
N LEU A 35 8.70 15.45 1.57
CA LEU A 35 8.53 14.75 0.29
C LEU A 35 7.33 15.31 -0.48
N PRO A 36 7.43 15.39 -1.81
CA PRO A 36 6.35 15.95 -2.64
C PRO A 36 5.14 15.03 -2.68
N VAL A 37 3.96 15.66 -2.78
CA VAL A 37 2.68 14.98 -3.03
C VAL A 37 2.04 15.59 -4.27
N ASP A 38 1.18 14.85 -4.94
CA ASP A 38 0.37 15.39 -6.04
C ASP A 38 -0.87 16.05 -5.46
N GLU A 39 -0.82 17.39 -5.30
CA GLU A 39 -1.91 18.16 -4.73
C GLU A 39 -3.23 18.06 -5.54
N LYS A 40 -3.15 17.76 -6.85
CA LYS A 40 -4.34 17.60 -7.69
C LYS A 40 -5.15 16.36 -7.31
N ARG A 41 -4.49 15.34 -6.76
CA ARG A 41 -5.14 14.11 -6.29
C ARG A 41 -5.76 14.25 -4.90
N ILE A 42 -5.57 15.35 -4.20
CA ILE A 42 -6.22 15.60 -2.90
C ILE A 42 -7.67 16.01 -3.12
N ASP A 43 -7.94 16.83 -4.12
CA ASP A 43 -9.28 17.27 -4.59
C ASP A 43 -10.22 17.67 -3.44
N GLY A 44 -9.70 18.42 -2.47
CA GLY A 44 -10.45 18.87 -1.30
C GLY A 44 -10.75 17.81 -0.25
N HIS A 45 -10.33 16.56 -0.45
CA HIS A 45 -10.53 15.48 0.51
C HIS A 45 -9.54 15.55 1.68
N THR A 46 -9.99 15.02 2.80
CA THR A 46 -9.18 14.73 4.00
C THR A 46 -9.07 13.23 4.19
N LEU A 47 -8.19 12.77 5.09
CA LEU A 47 -8.13 11.38 5.52
C LEU A 47 -9.52 10.84 5.88
N ALA A 48 -10.27 11.57 6.71
CA ALA A 48 -11.59 11.15 7.16
C ALA A 48 -12.60 11.05 6.00
N SER A 49 -12.67 12.06 5.11
CA SER A 49 -13.63 12.06 4.00
C SER A 49 -13.29 11.02 2.92
N ALA A 50 -12.01 10.88 2.53
CA ALA A 50 -11.57 9.94 1.50
C ALA A 50 -11.70 8.46 1.90
N THR A 51 -11.77 8.18 3.21
CA THR A 51 -11.90 6.82 3.75
C THR A 51 -13.26 6.57 4.43
N SER A 52 -14.22 7.47 4.23
CA SER A 52 -15.59 7.36 4.75
C SER A 52 -16.44 6.37 3.96
N THR A 53 -17.54 5.93 4.57
CA THR A 53 -18.55 5.09 3.91
C THR A 53 -19.26 5.85 2.80
N GLU A 54 -19.53 7.14 3.00
CA GLU A 54 -20.19 8.01 2.03
C GLU A 54 -19.35 8.13 0.75
N TYR A 55 -18.02 8.26 0.89
CA TYR A 55 -17.14 8.28 -0.27
C TYR A 55 -17.08 6.91 -0.97
N LEU A 56 -17.04 5.80 -0.22
CA LEU A 56 -17.16 4.47 -0.80
C LEU A 56 -18.43 4.32 -1.64
N GLU A 57 -19.58 4.71 -1.10
CA GLU A 57 -20.87 4.64 -1.82
C GLU A 57 -20.86 5.50 -3.09
N SER A 58 -20.18 6.64 -3.05
CA SER A 58 -20.01 7.52 -4.21
C SER A 58 -19.19 6.84 -5.31
N VAL A 59 -17.97 6.36 -5.00
CA VAL A 59 -17.09 5.74 -6.00
C VAL A 59 -17.63 4.41 -6.52
N MET A 60 -18.43 3.69 -5.74
CA MET A 60 -19.10 2.47 -6.20
C MET A 60 -20.18 2.75 -7.25
N LYS A 61 -20.78 3.94 -7.27
CA LYS A 61 -21.75 4.36 -8.29
C LYS A 61 -21.07 4.87 -9.55
N ASP A 62 -19.80 5.28 -9.44
CA ASP A 62 -19.01 5.71 -10.58
C ASP A 62 -18.60 4.51 -11.45
N SER A 63 -18.29 4.76 -12.71
CA SER A 63 -17.73 3.76 -13.61
C SER A 63 -16.26 3.47 -13.33
N HIS A 64 -15.56 4.35 -12.60
CA HIS A 64 -14.15 4.18 -12.25
C HIS A 64 -13.96 3.13 -11.16
N ARG A 65 -13.14 2.12 -11.47
CA ARG A 65 -12.85 1.02 -10.54
C ARG A 65 -11.35 0.69 -10.45
N GLY A 66 -10.51 1.53 -11.04
CA GLY A 66 -9.07 1.36 -11.09
C GLY A 66 -8.33 1.84 -9.83
N ILE A 67 -7.21 2.52 -10.06
CA ILE A 67 -6.39 3.13 -9.01
C ILE A 67 -7.15 4.24 -8.27
N PRO A 68 -6.75 4.61 -7.04
CA PRO A 68 -7.44 5.65 -6.28
C PRO A 68 -7.40 7.00 -7.01
N GLU A 69 -8.57 7.63 -7.18
CA GLU A 69 -8.67 8.98 -7.77
C GLU A 69 -8.14 10.03 -6.81
N VAL A 70 -8.47 9.90 -5.52
CA VAL A 70 -8.00 10.82 -4.49
C VAL A 70 -6.95 10.17 -3.61
N ALA A 71 -5.84 10.89 -3.38
CA ALA A 71 -4.74 10.42 -2.56
C ALA A 71 -3.88 11.57 -2.03
N LEU A 72 -3.41 11.44 -0.79
CA LEU A 72 -2.37 12.28 -0.19
C LEU A 72 -1.18 11.39 0.17
N VAL A 73 -0.34 11.10 -0.82
CA VAL A 73 0.85 10.27 -0.67
C VAL A 73 1.99 10.82 -1.53
N THR A 74 3.24 10.47 -1.18
CA THR A 74 4.36 10.52 -2.11
C THR A 74 4.43 9.16 -2.81
N ASP A 75 4.22 9.14 -4.10
CA ASP A 75 4.32 7.94 -4.92
C ASP A 75 5.70 7.87 -5.58
N PHE A 76 6.49 6.86 -5.23
CA PHE A 76 7.86 6.71 -5.73
C PHE A 76 7.93 6.15 -7.16
N GLN A 77 6.85 5.61 -7.67
CA GLN A 77 6.81 5.02 -9.00
C GLN A 77 6.43 6.02 -10.08
N TYR A 78 5.49 6.94 -9.80
CA TYR A 78 4.81 7.72 -10.83
C TYR A 78 5.09 9.22 -10.81
N THR A 79 5.79 9.75 -9.79
CA THR A 79 6.01 11.19 -9.74
C THR A 79 7.44 11.60 -10.10
N SER A 80 7.55 12.42 -11.15
CA SER A 80 8.81 13.10 -11.53
C SER A 80 9.30 14.09 -10.48
N LEU A 81 8.45 14.48 -9.54
CA LEU A 81 8.77 15.42 -8.47
C LEU A 81 9.64 14.82 -7.37
N VAL A 82 9.61 13.49 -7.22
CA VAL A 82 10.42 12.78 -6.23
C VAL A 82 11.90 12.92 -6.55
N PRO A 83 12.75 13.35 -5.58
CA PRO A 83 14.18 13.48 -5.80
C PRO A 83 14.82 12.19 -6.32
N VAL A 84 15.73 12.29 -7.28
CA VAL A 84 16.35 11.14 -7.98
C VAL A 84 16.89 10.08 -7.02
N ARG A 85 17.54 10.50 -5.93
CA ARG A 85 18.09 9.56 -4.94
C ARG A 85 17.03 8.64 -4.31
N PHE A 86 15.81 9.16 -4.07
CA PHE A 86 14.71 8.35 -3.53
C PHE A 86 14.15 7.42 -4.59
N ARG A 87 14.01 7.89 -5.83
CA ARG A 87 13.56 7.03 -6.94
C ARG A 87 14.52 5.87 -7.20
N ASN A 88 15.82 6.14 -7.24
CA ASN A 88 16.83 5.11 -7.46
C ASN A 88 16.82 4.07 -6.33
N LYS A 89 16.81 4.53 -5.07
CA LYS A 89 16.78 3.61 -3.92
C LYS A 89 15.48 2.82 -3.82
N SER A 90 14.36 3.45 -4.21
CA SER A 90 13.07 2.77 -4.34
C SER A 90 13.10 1.69 -5.42
N ALA A 91 13.72 1.96 -6.56
CA ALA A 91 13.87 0.97 -7.63
C ALA A 91 14.75 -0.21 -7.18
N GLU A 92 15.90 0.06 -6.56
CA GLU A 92 16.79 -0.99 -6.02
C GLU A 92 16.03 -1.91 -5.05
N LEU A 93 15.28 -1.34 -4.09
CA LEU A 93 14.48 -2.12 -3.16
C LEU A 93 13.38 -2.92 -3.88
N CYS A 94 12.71 -2.30 -4.85
CA CYS A 94 11.66 -3.00 -5.61
C CYS A 94 12.23 -4.18 -6.38
N ASP A 95 13.40 -4.04 -7.01
CA ASP A 95 14.06 -5.13 -7.74
C ASP A 95 14.44 -6.27 -6.78
N GLU A 96 15.01 -5.96 -5.62
CA GLU A 96 15.36 -6.95 -4.59
C GLU A 96 14.13 -7.69 -4.07
N LEU A 97 13.03 -6.96 -3.78
CA LEU A 97 11.79 -7.57 -3.31
C LEU A 97 11.05 -8.34 -4.42
N LEU A 98 11.14 -7.92 -5.69
CA LEU A 98 10.60 -8.68 -6.81
C LEU A 98 11.27 -10.05 -6.92
N GLU A 99 12.60 -10.09 -6.76
CA GLU A 99 13.38 -11.34 -6.78
C GLU A 99 13.05 -12.21 -5.56
N PHE A 100 13.07 -11.63 -4.34
CA PHE A 100 12.78 -12.34 -3.10
C PHE A 100 11.36 -12.95 -3.10
N LEU A 101 10.35 -12.20 -3.52
CA LEU A 101 8.95 -12.62 -3.51
C LEU A 101 8.53 -13.45 -4.73
N GLY A 102 9.37 -13.57 -5.76
CA GLY A 102 8.95 -14.13 -7.04
C GLY A 102 7.81 -13.36 -7.68
N ALA A 103 7.74 -12.05 -7.43
CA ALA A 103 6.61 -11.23 -7.83
C ALA A 103 6.70 -10.80 -9.30
N LYS A 104 5.55 -10.57 -9.93
CA LYS A 104 5.46 -10.13 -11.31
C LYS A 104 5.81 -8.64 -11.46
N PHE A 105 5.31 -7.83 -10.54
CA PHE A 105 5.58 -6.38 -10.50
C PHE A 105 5.28 -5.80 -9.10
N ASN A 106 5.85 -4.63 -8.86
CA ASN A 106 5.52 -3.79 -7.72
C ASN A 106 4.29 -2.94 -8.05
N ALA A 107 3.19 -3.16 -7.36
CA ALA A 107 1.91 -2.48 -7.59
C ALA A 107 1.81 -1.14 -6.86
N VAL A 108 2.48 -0.99 -5.72
CA VAL A 108 2.48 0.24 -4.92
C VAL A 108 3.77 0.40 -4.15
N HIS A 109 4.36 1.59 -4.20
CA HIS A 109 5.43 2.03 -3.32
C HIS A 109 5.21 3.49 -2.94
N VAL A 110 4.63 3.71 -1.78
CA VAL A 110 4.19 5.03 -1.34
C VAL A 110 4.61 5.36 0.09
N HIS A 111 4.80 6.66 0.32
CA HIS A 111 4.92 7.23 1.66
C HIS A 111 3.72 8.13 1.95
N TYR A 112 3.02 7.84 3.03
CA TYR A 112 1.95 8.67 3.57
C TYR A 112 2.56 9.72 4.50
N PRO A 113 2.35 11.01 4.29
CA PRO A 113 2.60 12.01 5.33
C PRO A 113 1.58 11.86 6.48
N THR A 114 1.73 12.60 7.55
CA THR A 114 0.69 12.71 8.60
C THR A 114 -0.62 13.17 7.96
N GLY A 115 -1.71 12.47 8.23
CA GLY A 115 -3.01 12.66 7.59
C GLY A 115 -3.08 12.15 6.15
N GLY A 116 -2.06 11.38 5.71
CA GLY A 116 -2.01 10.82 4.37
C GLY A 116 -3.03 9.71 4.15
N PHE A 117 -3.50 9.58 2.90
CA PHE A 117 -4.51 8.59 2.53
C PHE A 117 -4.40 8.17 1.06
N MET A 118 -4.94 7.00 0.77
CA MET A 118 -5.42 6.56 -0.54
C MET A 118 -6.91 6.28 -0.39
N GLY A 119 -7.74 7.02 -1.12
CA GLY A 119 -9.19 6.91 -1.07
C GLY A 119 -9.70 5.55 -1.55
N TRP A 120 -10.99 5.28 -1.37
CA TRP A 120 -11.61 4.03 -1.79
C TRP A 120 -11.44 3.76 -3.29
N HIS A 121 -10.97 2.55 -3.63
CA HIS A 121 -10.73 2.08 -5.00
C HIS A 121 -10.72 0.54 -5.02
N SER A 122 -10.67 -0.08 -6.22
CA SER A 122 -10.72 -1.54 -6.33
C SER A 122 -9.50 -2.18 -7.01
N ASN A 123 -8.70 -1.40 -7.76
CA ASN A 123 -7.59 -1.92 -8.58
C ASN A 123 -8.00 -3.03 -9.58
N TRP A 124 -9.24 -3.04 -10.08
CA TRP A 124 -9.75 -4.09 -10.96
C TRP A 124 -9.00 -4.25 -12.28
N ASP A 125 -8.26 -3.21 -12.69
CA ASP A 125 -7.38 -3.18 -13.85
C ASP A 125 -5.99 -3.79 -13.59
N CYS A 126 -5.73 -4.16 -12.33
CA CYS A 126 -4.48 -4.74 -11.87
C CYS A 126 -4.73 -5.93 -10.92
N PRO A 127 -5.46 -6.97 -11.40
CA PRO A 127 -5.85 -8.10 -10.56
C PRO A 127 -4.65 -8.98 -10.19
N GLY A 128 -4.79 -9.70 -9.08
CA GLY A 128 -3.83 -10.72 -8.70
C GLY A 128 -3.71 -10.96 -7.21
N TYR A 129 -2.81 -11.88 -6.88
CA TYR A 129 -2.47 -12.25 -5.52
C TYR A 129 -1.50 -11.25 -4.94
N ASN A 130 -1.94 -10.48 -3.97
CA ASN A 130 -1.19 -9.36 -3.42
C ASN A 130 -0.49 -9.71 -2.12
N ILE A 131 0.73 -9.19 -1.96
CA ILE A 131 1.49 -9.10 -0.71
C ILE A 131 1.72 -7.63 -0.45
N LEU A 132 1.16 -7.11 0.65
CA LEU A 132 1.27 -5.72 1.08
C LEU A 132 2.06 -5.62 2.37
N MET A 133 3.21 -4.95 2.33
CA MET A 133 4.02 -4.65 3.50
C MET A 133 3.82 -3.19 3.89
N SER A 134 3.51 -2.95 5.16
CA SER A 134 3.31 -1.60 5.68
C SER A 134 4.19 -1.37 6.90
N HIS A 135 4.82 -0.20 6.98
CA HIS A 135 5.55 0.25 8.15
C HIS A 135 4.83 1.42 8.79
N SER A 136 4.49 1.28 10.06
CA SER A 136 3.96 2.35 10.91
C SER A 136 4.86 2.54 12.13
N PRO A 137 5.32 3.77 12.43
CA PRO A 137 6.19 4.01 13.57
C PRO A 137 5.47 3.93 14.92
N ASP A 138 4.15 4.09 14.94
CA ASP A 138 3.34 4.21 16.15
C ASP A 138 1.98 3.50 16.08
N GLY A 139 1.72 2.76 15.00
CA GLY A 139 0.49 1.99 14.82
C GLY A 139 -0.74 2.82 14.44
N LYS A 140 -0.59 4.11 14.09
CA LYS A 140 -1.73 4.99 13.77
C LYS A 140 -2.13 4.96 12.29
N GLY A 141 -1.75 3.93 11.57
CA GLY A 141 -2.18 3.68 10.21
C GLY A 141 -3.24 2.58 10.16
N PHE A 142 -3.92 2.48 9.04
CA PHE A 142 -4.89 1.44 8.80
C PHE A 142 -5.00 1.08 7.32
N PHE A 143 -5.55 -0.11 7.08
CA PHE A 143 -6.07 -0.57 5.81
C PHE A 143 -7.53 -0.95 6.01
N ARG A 144 -8.45 -0.43 5.20
CA ARG A 144 -9.86 -0.79 5.21
C ARG A 144 -10.26 -1.49 3.93
N TYR A 145 -11.16 -2.45 4.04
CA TYR A 145 -11.76 -3.07 2.88
C TYR A 145 -13.23 -3.38 3.14
N ARG A 146 -14.00 -3.44 2.06
CA ARG A 146 -15.37 -3.93 2.10
C ARG A 146 -15.35 -5.43 1.88
N ASP A 147 -15.81 -6.19 2.86
CA ASP A 147 -15.91 -7.63 2.75
C ASP A 147 -16.89 -8.02 1.63
N SER A 148 -16.47 -8.93 0.75
CA SER A 148 -17.25 -9.30 -0.43
C SER A 148 -18.51 -10.10 -0.10
N VAL A 149 -18.55 -10.78 1.04
CA VAL A 149 -19.66 -11.63 1.49
C VAL A 149 -20.62 -10.86 2.39
N THR A 150 -20.09 -10.30 3.50
CA THR A 150 -20.90 -9.60 4.51
C THR A 150 -21.25 -8.16 4.09
N LYS A 151 -20.51 -7.60 3.13
CA LYS A 151 -20.57 -6.20 2.69
C LYS A 151 -20.19 -5.19 3.80
N GLU A 152 -19.70 -5.66 4.93
CA GLU A 152 -19.22 -4.83 6.03
C GLU A 152 -17.86 -4.21 5.71
N ILE A 153 -17.58 -3.05 6.29
CA ILE A 153 -16.26 -2.42 6.22
C ILE A 153 -15.42 -2.95 7.37
N ILE A 154 -14.37 -3.65 7.01
CA ILE A 154 -13.38 -4.20 7.94
C ILE A 154 -12.19 -3.25 8.00
N THR A 155 -11.82 -2.82 9.20
CA THR A 155 -10.60 -2.03 9.43
C THR A 155 -9.52 -2.92 10.03
N MET A 156 -8.37 -2.94 9.39
CA MET A 156 -7.14 -3.59 9.86
C MET A 156 -6.19 -2.50 10.30
N GLU A 157 -6.09 -2.28 11.60
CA GLU A 157 -5.14 -1.31 12.17
C GLU A 157 -3.70 -1.79 11.95
N ASP A 158 -2.80 -0.86 11.71
CA ASP A 158 -1.38 -1.19 11.62
C ASP A 158 -0.79 -1.49 13.01
N THR A 159 0.18 -2.37 13.04
CA THR A 159 1.05 -2.57 14.20
C THR A 159 2.26 -1.64 14.13
N ILE A 160 2.94 -1.42 15.27
CA ILE A 160 4.23 -0.70 15.28
C ILE A 160 5.27 -1.55 14.53
N GLY A 161 6.02 -0.90 13.65
CA GLY A 161 7.00 -1.55 12.77
C GLY A 161 6.39 -2.06 11.47
N TRP A 162 6.98 -3.10 10.89
CA TRP A 162 6.51 -3.73 9.67
C TRP A 162 5.38 -4.72 9.95
N SER A 163 4.41 -4.75 9.06
CA SER A 163 3.33 -5.74 9.00
C SER A 163 3.09 -6.16 7.57
N CYS A 164 2.65 -7.40 7.36
CA CYS A 164 2.37 -7.94 6.05
C CYS A 164 0.91 -8.39 5.95
N LYS A 165 0.22 -7.92 4.91
CA LYS A 165 -1.17 -8.26 4.59
C LYS A 165 -1.20 -8.95 3.23
N VAL A 166 -2.03 -9.99 3.09
CA VAL A 166 -2.13 -10.77 1.86
C VAL A 166 -3.58 -10.93 1.42
N GLY A 167 -3.83 -10.91 0.11
CA GLY A 167 -5.17 -11.07 -0.42
C GLY A 167 -5.22 -11.11 -1.93
N TYR A 168 -6.36 -11.52 -2.47
CA TYR A 168 -6.63 -11.53 -3.90
C TYR A 168 -7.49 -10.32 -4.29
N TYR A 169 -7.11 -9.63 -5.36
CA TYR A 169 -7.87 -8.56 -5.98
C TYR A 169 -8.39 -9.05 -7.33
N GLY A 170 -9.71 -9.08 -7.48
CA GLY A 170 -10.37 -9.53 -8.70
C GLY A 170 -10.27 -8.51 -9.84
N GLY A 171 -10.20 -9.03 -11.07
CA GLY A 171 -10.16 -8.24 -12.28
C GLY A 171 -11.53 -7.87 -12.81
N LYS A 172 -11.55 -6.92 -13.76
CA LYS A 172 -12.80 -6.38 -14.31
C LYS A 172 -13.67 -7.41 -15.04
N GLU A 173 -13.09 -8.50 -15.51
CA GLU A 173 -13.81 -9.59 -16.19
C GLU A 173 -14.36 -10.62 -15.20
N GLU A 174 -14.07 -10.46 -13.92
CA GLU A 174 -14.54 -11.35 -12.86
C GLU A 174 -15.83 -10.81 -12.24
N SER A 175 -16.45 -11.61 -11.37
CA SER A 175 -17.64 -11.22 -10.61
C SER A 175 -17.36 -9.97 -9.77
N GLU A 176 -18.31 -9.04 -9.68
CA GLU A 176 -18.21 -7.85 -8.83
C GLU A 176 -17.91 -8.16 -7.36
N ASP A 177 -18.28 -9.34 -6.88
CA ASP A 177 -17.94 -9.79 -5.53
C ASP A 177 -16.44 -10.01 -5.31
N LEU A 178 -15.68 -10.18 -6.40
CA LEU A 178 -14.22 -10.28 -6.35
C LEU A 178 -13.51 -8.93 -6.50
N HIS A 179 -14.26 -7.87 -6.85
CA HIS A 179 -13.70 -6.51 -6.88
C HIS A 179 -13.46 -6.04 -5.43
N TYR A 180 -12.20 -5.96 -5.09
CA TYR A 180 -11.77 -5.74 -3.71
C TYR A 180 -11.69 -4.25 -3.37
N TRP A 181 -12.84 -3.66 -2.98
CA TRP A 181 -12.91 -2.26 -2.54
C TRP A 181 -12.10 -2.05 -1.27
N HIS A 182 -11.13 -1.14 -1.33
CA HIS A 182 -10.25 -0.85 -0.21
C HIS A 182 -9.77 0.60 -0.21
N CYS A 183 -9.30 1.04 0.96
CA CYS A 183 -8.64 2.31 1.17
C CYS A 183 -7.58 2.16 2.27
N ALA A 184 -6.71 3.14 2.39
CA ALA A 184 -5.71 3.18 3.45
C ALA A 184 -5.46 4.60 3.91
N GLY A 185 -5.03 4.75 5.14
CA GLY A 185 -4.67 6.05 5.67
C GLY A 185 -3.83 5.98 6.93
N SER A 186 -3.31 7.13 7.37
CA SER A 186 -2.50 7.20 8.59
C SER A 186 -2.47 8.59 9.18
N ASP A 187 -2.62 8.67 10.50
CA ASP A 187 -2.43 9.91 11.28
C ASP A 187 -0.95 10.19 11.60
N SER A 188 -0.04 9.31 11.16
CA SER A 188 1.41 9.46 11.28
C SER A 188 2.11 9.07 9.98
N PRO A 189 3.40 9.39 9.78
CA PRO A 189 4.13 8.95 8.60
C PRO A 189 4.13 7.43 8.46
N ARG A 190 3.73 6.92 7.29
CA ARG A 190 3.57 5.50 6.99
C ARG A 190 4.20 5.16 5.65
N GLN A 191 4.70 3.96 5.48
CA GLN A 191 5.14 3.44 4.19
C GLN A 191 4.32 2.22 3.79
N THR A 192 4.08 2.05 2.49
CA THR A 192 3.46 0.84 1.95
C THR A 192 4.17 0.41 0.66
N LEU A 193 4.47 -0.88 0.62
CA LEU A 193 4.97 -1.60 -0.55
C LEU A 193 3.98 -2.71 -0.86
N GLY A 194 3.62 -2.86 -2.13
CA GLY A 194 2.71 -3.91 -2.56
C GLY A 194 3.21 -4.59 -3.83
N PHE A 195 3.12 -5.91 -3.84
CA PHE A 195 3.60 -6.75 -4.92
C PHE A 195 2.52 -7.72 -5.37
N VAL A 196 2.45 -7.97 -6.66
CA VAL A 196 1.53 -8.93 -7.27
C VAL A 196 2.28 -10.20 -7.64
N ILE A 197 1.83 -11.32 -7.10
CA ILE A 197 2.32 -12.65 -7.42
C ILE A 197 1.46 -13.22 -8.57
N PRO A 198 2.07 -13.83 -9.61
CA PRO A 198 1.31 -14.22 -10.80
C PRO A 198 0.37 -15.42 -10.61
N HIS A 199 0.72 -16.33 -9.70
CA HIS A 199 0.00 -17.60 -9.52
C HIS A 199 -0.32 -17.86 -8.05
N LYS A 200 -1.48 -18.48 -7.82
CA LYS A 200 -1.97 -18.78 -6.48
C LYS A 200 -1.01 -19.66 -5.68
N GLU A 201 -0.52 -20.71 -6.30
CA GLU A 201 0.40 -21.67 -5.66
C GLU A 201 1.70 -21.01 -5.24
N MET A 202 2.27 -20.14 -6.09
CA MET A 202 3.46 -19.36 -5.75
C MET A 202 3.19 -18.41 -4.58
N TRP A 203 2.02 -17.78 -4.57
CA TRP A 203 1.62 -16.87 -3.50
C TRP A 203 1.42 -17.60 -2.18
N GLU A 204 0.81 -18.81 -2.19
CA GLU A 204 0.66 -19.64 -1.00
C GLU A 204 2.02 -20.10 -0.46
N MET A 205 2.93 -20.55 -1.33
CA MET A 205 4.31 -20.89 -0.95
C MET A 205 5.07 -19.69 -0.35
N MET A 206 4.94 -18.51 -0.96
CA MET A 206 5.60 -17.31 -0.46
C MET A 206 5.03 -16.86 0.90
N ILE A 207 3.73 -17.04 1.14
CA ILE A 207 3.14 -16.78 2.45
C ILE A 207 3.74 -17.71 3.52
N GLU A 208 3.89 -18.99 3.22
CA GLU A 208 4.55 -19.95 4.12
C GLU A 208 6.00 -19.55 4.40
N GLU A 209 6.75 -19.13 3.38
CA GLU A 209 8.12 -18.63 3.51
C GLU A 209 8.21 -17.37 4.37
N ILE A 210 7.28 -16.43 4.19
CA ILE A 210 7.22 -15.21 5.00
C ILE A 210 6.84 -15.51 6.46
N GLU A 211 5.95 -16.45 6.70
CA GLU A 211 5.54 -16.82 8.06
C GLU A 211 6.51 -17.78 8.76
N GLY A 212 7.43 -18.44 8.06
CA GLY A 212 8.53 -19.28 8.57
C GLY A 212 8.06 -20.56 9.25
#